data_bb168e4b3c708c6665e4d1fea17f4905
#
_entry.id   bb168e4b3c708c6665e4d1fea17f4905
#
_cell.length_a   1.000
_cell.length_b   1.000
_cell.length_c   1.000
_cell.angle_alpha   90.00
_cell.angle_beta   90.00
_cell.angle_gamma   90.00
#
_symmetry.space_group_name_H-M   'P 1'
#
loop_
_entity.id
_entity.type
_entity.pdbx_description
1 polymer ?
#
loop_
_entity_poly.entity_id
_entity_poly.type
_entity_poly.pdbx_seq_one_letter_code
_entity_poly.pdbx_strand_id
1 'polypeptide(L)'
;YNGVKTCKAANLAVNGTKSCAFGCIGYGDCEAACPFGAITMGDDGLPKVNKEKCVGCGKCVKACPKHLFTLQDISVKGPVALCSCHNDNKPQITKDCSVGCFKCGICAKKCPQGAIDVSSGIPKVDYTKCDSCGICVTSCPKKVLKMIQDI
;
A
#
# COMPACT_ATOMS: atom_id res chain seq x y z
N TYR A 1 -15.38 7.90 15.34
CA TYR A 1 -15.61 9.08 14.50
C TYR A 1 -17.08 9.19 14.09
N ASN A 2 -17.72 10.27 14.48
CA ASN A 2 -19.17 10.51 14.27
C ASN A 2 -19.45 11.61 13.22
N GLY A 3 -18.43 12.04 12.48
CA GLY A 3 -18.53 13.08 11.45
C GLY A 3 -18.95 12.54 10.07
N VAL A 4 -18.78 13.37 9.06
CA VAL A 4 -19.07 13.04 7.66
C VAL A 4 -18.22 11.86 7.21
N LYS A 5 -18.85 10.77 6.78
CA LYS A 5 -18.19 9.51 6.38
C LYS A 5 -17.54 9.60 5.00
N THR A 6 -16.52 10.45 4.88
CA THR A 6 -15.60 10.51 3.74
C THR A 6 -14.17 10.41 4.25
N CYS A 7 -13.26 9.88 3.43
CA CYS A 7 -11.84 9.78 3.79
C CYS A 7 -11.25 11.16 4.04
N LYS A 8 -11.61 12.15 3.21
CA LYS A 8 -11.15 13.52 3.33
C LYS A 8 -11.56 14.15 4.66
N ALA A 9 -12.85 14.05 5.04
CA ALA A 9 -13.35 14.62 6.29
C ALA A 9 -12.73 13.95 7.52
N ALA A 10 -12.67 12.62 7.54
CA ALA A 10 -12.07 11.87 8.65
C ALA A 10 -10.57 12.11 8.79
N ASN A 11 -9.86 12.32 7.68
CA ASN A 11 -8.44 12.67 7.72
C ASN A 11 -8.21 14.05 8.34
N LEU A 12 -9.04 15.03 7.98
CA LEU A 12 -8.93 16.40 8.52
C LEU A 12 -9.31 16.47 10.00
N ALA A 13 -10.34 15.73 10.42
CA ALA A 13 -10.86 15.82 11.79
C ALA A 13 -10.02 15.03 12.80
N VAL A 14 -9.62 13.81 12.47
CA VAL A 14 -8.99 12.87 13.42
C VAL A 14 -7.79 12.11 12.84
N ASN A 15 -7.24 12.57 11.73
CA ASN A 15 -6.16 11.89 11.00
C ASN A 15 -6.47 10.43 10.62
N GLY A 16 -7.75 10.10 10.44
CA GLY A 16 -8.24 8.77 10.12
C GLY A 16 -8.86 8.03 11.30
N THR A 17 -9.43 6.88 11.04
CA THR A 17 -10.25 6.11 12.00
C THR A 17 -9.57 4.86 12.54
N LYS A 18 -8.34 4.59 12.11
CA LYS A 18 -7.56 3.41 12.50
C LYS A 18 -6.34 3.80 13.33
N SER A 19 -5.82 2.88 14.13
CA SER A 19 -4.62 3.09 14.95
C SER A 19 -3.40 3.46 14.10
N CYS A 20 -3.28 2.92 12.89
CA CYS A 20 -2.25 3.31 11.94
C CYS A 20 -2.65 4.59 11.20
N ALA A 21 -1.97 5.70 11.51
CA ALA A 21 -2.19 7.00 10.86
C ALA A 21 -1.91 7.01 9.34
N PHE A 22 -1.17 6.02 8.84
CA PHE A 22 -0.78 5.89 7.43
C PHE A 22 -1.65 4.92 6.64
N GLY A 23 -2.59 4.23 7.29
CA GLY A 23 -3.44 3.23 6.68
C GLY A 23 -4.66 3.80 5.96
N CYS A 24 -5.31 2.94 5.16
CA CYS A 24 -6.57 3.28 4.50
C CYS A 24 -7.67 3.56 5.53
N ILE A 25 -8.38 4.67 5.34
CA ILE A 25 -9.49 5.09 6.21
C ILE A 25 -10.74 4.22 5.96
N GLY A 26 -10.99 3.83 4.69
CA GLY A 26 -12.02 2.86 4.35
C GLY A 26 -13.38 3.45 3.96
N TYR A 27 -13.52 4.77 3.76
CA TYR A 27 -14.79 5.39 3.38
C TYR A 27 -15.05 5.50 1.88
N GLY A 28 -14.16 5.00 1.02
CA GLY A 28 -14.43 4.82 -0.39
C GLY A 28 -14.37 6.09 -1.26
N ASP A 29 -13.71 7.17 -0.83
CA ASP A 29 -13.54 8.38 -1.68
C ASP A 29 -12.89 8.04 -3.03
N CYS A 30 -12.01 7.03 -3.08
CA CYS A 30 -11.36 6.54 -4.28
C CYS A 30 -12.34 5.82 -5.21
N GLU A 31 -13.29 5.04 -4.67
CA GLU A 31 -14.38 4.38 -5.41
C GLU A 31 -15.30 5.43 -6.01
N ALA A 32 -15.79 6.38 -5.19
CA ALA A 32 -16.63 7.47 -5.63
C ALA A 32 -15.99 8.36 -6.72
N ALA A 33 -14.67 8.52 -6.66
CA ALA A 33 -13.91 9.31 -7.64
C ALA A 33 -13.63 8.57 -8.96
N CYS A 34 -13.85 7.25 -9.02
CA CYS A 34 -13.57 6.45 -10.21
C CYS A 34 -14.74 6.46 -11.21
N PRO A 35 -14.61 7.17 -12.36
CA PRO A 35 -15.74 7.25 -13.32
C PRO A 35 -15.93 5.96 -14.12
N PHE A 36 -14.98 5.02 -14.03
CA PHE A 36 -14.99 3.76 -14.77
C PHE A 36 -15.50 2.58 -13.94
N GLY A 37 -15.88 2.79 -12.68
CA GLY A 37 -16.28 1.72 -11.77
C GLY A 37 -15.19 0.65 -11.59
N ALA A 38 -13.92 1.07 -11.71
CA ALA A 38 -12.78 0.15 -11.60
C ALA A 38 -12.33 -0.07 -10.16
N ILE A 39 -12.90 0.63 -9.19
CA ILE A 39 -12.57 0.49 -7.77
C ILE A 39 -13.84 0.12 -7.01
N THR A 40 -13.76 -0.90 -6.18
CA THR A 40 -14.81 -1.31 -5.26
C THR A 40 -14.22 -1.50 -3.87
N MET A 41 -14.97 -1.09 -2.83
CA MET A 41 -14.58 -1.35 -1.45
C MET A 41 -14.91 -2.80 -1.10
N GLY A 42 -13.90 -3.53 -0.60
CA GLY A 42 -14.09 -4.90 -0.11
C GLY A 42 -14.68 -4.95 1.29
N ASP A 43 -15.13 -6.13 1.72
CA ASP A 43 -15.67 -6.39 3.08
C ASP A 43 -14.61 -6.14 4.18
N ASP A 44 -13.32 -6.19 3.79
CA ASP A 44 -12.17 -5.84 4.64
C ASP A 44 -11.98 -4.31 4.80
N GLY A 45 -12.84 -3.50 4.16
CA GLY A 45 -12.76 -2.04 4.15
C GLY A 45 -11.55 -1.49 3.37
N LEU A 46 -11.01 -2.28 2.45
CA LEU A 46 -9.92 -1.86 1.56
C LEU A 46 -10.38 -1.79 0.10
N PRO A 47 -9.87 -0.82 -0.68
CA PRO A 47 -10.22 -0.72 -2.10
C PRO A 47 -9.56 -1.84 -2.91
N LYS A 48 -10.33 -2.45 -3.79
CA LYS A 48 -9.89 -3.42 -4.79
C LYS A 48 -10.01 -2.82 -6.17
N VAL A 49 -8.95 -2.91 -6.96
CA VAL A 49 -8.90 -2.36 -8.31
C VAL A 49 -9.11 -3.46 -9.34
N ASN A 50 -10.12 -3.29 -10.19
CA ASN A 50 -10.31 -4.13 -11.36
C ASN A 50 -9.40 -3.61 -12.48
N LYS A 51 -8.36 -4.38 -12.81
CA LYS A 51 -7.33 -4.01 -13.81
C LYS A 51 -7.89 -3.90 -15.23
N GLU A 52 -8.95 -4.65 -15.55
CA GLU A 52 -9.58 -4.63 -16.88
C GLU A 52 -10.39 -3.35 -17.13
N LYS A 53 -10.96 -2.78 -16.06
CA LYS A 53 -11.73 -1.52 -16.12
C LYS A 53 -10.87 -0.29 -15.89
N CYS A 54 -9.68 -0.44 -15.31
CA CYS A 54 -8.83 0.67 -14.95
C CYS A 54 -8.09 1.21 -16.18
N VAL A 55 -8.27 2.50 -16.46
CA VAL A 55 -7.61 3.21 -17.56
C VAL A 55 -6.40 4.05 -17.11
N GLY A 56 -5.98 3.97 -15.86
CA GLY A 56 -4.83 4.70 -15.35
C GLY A 56 -5.02 6.22 -15.22
N CYS A 57 -6.25 6.73 -15.13
CA CYS A 57 -6.53 8.17 -15.16
C CYS A 57 -6.05 8.97 -13.92
N GLY A 58 -5.63 8.31 -12.84
CA GLY A 58 -5.06 8.93 -11.63
C GLY A 58 -6.07 9.65 -10.72
N LYS A 59 -7.38 9.61 -10.96
CA LYS A 59 -8.37 10.27 -10.10
C LYS A 59 -8.37 9.73 -8.66
N CYS A 60 -8.21 8.41 -8.49
CA CYS A 60 -8.08 7.77 -7.18
C CYS A 60 -6.82 8.20 -6.41
N VAL A 61 -5.72 8.45 -7.13
CA VAL A 61 -4.47 8.99 -6.54
C VAL A 61 -4.73 10.35 -5.91
N LYS A 62 -5.44 11.23 -6.62
CA LYS A 62 -5.78 12.58 -6.14
C LYS A 62 -6.84 12.57 -5.03
N ALA A 63 -7.78 11.62 -5.07
CA ALA A 63 -8.86 11.51 -4.09
C ALA A 63 -8.39 10.96 -2.73
N CYS A 64 -7.31 10.19 -2.70
CA CYS A 64 -6.85 9.56 -1.46
C CYS A 64 -6.08 10.53 -0.57
N PRO A 65 -6.60 10.94 0.61
CA PRO A 65 -5.92 11.88 1.49
C PRO A 65 -4.69 11.27 2.18
N LYS A 66 -4.51 9.94 2.10
CA LYS A 66 -3.34 9.20 2.61
C LYS A 66 -2.34 8.85 1.51
N HIS A 67 -2.59 9.25 0.25
CA HIS A 67 -1.71 9.01 -0.90
C HIS A 67 -1.29 7.54 -1.07
N LEU A 68 -2.25 6.61 -0.91
CA LEU A 68 -1.99 5.16 -0.92
C LEU A 68 -1.96 4.55 -2.32
N PHE A 69 -2.44 5.27 -3.34
CA PHE A 69 -2.43 4.80 -4.72
C PHE A 69 -1.18 5.28 -5.44
N THR A 70 -0.57 4.36 -6.17
CA THR A 70 0.53 4.64 -7.10
C THR A 70 0.15 4.10 -8.47
N LEU A 71 0.36 4.90 -9.51
CA LEU A 71 0.23 4.42 -10.89
C LEU A 71 1.46 3.60 -11.25
N GLN A 72 1.23 2.43 -11.82
CA GLN A 72 2.27 1.51 -12.26
C GLN A 72 1.99 1.08 -13.68
N ASP A 73 3.05 0.95 -14.49
CA ASP A 73 2.92 0.37 -15.82
C ASP A 73 2.46 -1.10 -15.71
N ILE A 74 1.50 -1.49 -16.56
CA ILE A 74 0.92 -2.83 -16.54
C ILE A 74 1.92 -3.93 -16.88
N SER A 75 3.00 -3.60 -17.58
CA SER A 75 4.08 -4.53 -17.93
C SER A 75 5.00 -4.86 -16.76
N VAL A 76 5.02 -4.02 -15.72
CA VAL A 76 5.90 -4.21 -14.56
C VAL A 76 5.47 -5.43 -13.75
N LYS A 77 6.43 -6.32 -13.54
CA LYS A 77 6.30 -7.51 -12.70
C LYS A 77 7.25 -7.40 -11.51
N GLY A 78 6.90 -8.03 -10.41
CA GLY A 78 7.76 -8.02 -9.23
C GLY A 78 6.99 -7.74 -7.94
N PRO A 79 7.70 -7.67 -6.81
CA PRO A 79 7.11 -7.41 -5.51
C PRO A 79 6.78 -5.93 -5.31
N VAL A 80 5.74 -5.65 -4.54
CA VAL A 80 5.40 -4.31 -4.04
C VAL A 80 5.10 -4.37 -2.55
N ALA A 81 5.52 -3.35 -1.81
CA ALA A 81 5.20 -3.24 -0.39
C ALA A 81 3.81 -2.62 -0.20
N LEU A 82 2.93 -3.34 0.48
CA LEU A 82 1.56 -2.91 0.79
C LEU A 82 1.47 -2.18 2.14
N CYS A 83 2.51 -1.47 2.53
CA CYS A 83 2.57 -0.69 3.76
C CYS A 83 3.14 0.70 3.45
N SER A 84 2.51 1.74 3.98
CA SER A 84 2.92 3.14 3.82
C SER A 84 3.32 3.80 5.15
N CYS A 85 3.61 3.00 6.18
CA CYS A 85 3.93 3.50 7.52
C CYS A 85 5.31 4.16 7.55
N HIS A 86 5.36 5.47 7.77
CA HIS A 86 6.60 6.24 7.91
C HIS A 86 7.07 6.41 9.37
N ASN A 87 6.40 5.77 10.33
CA ASN A 87 6.84 5.75 11.72
C ASN A 87 8.14 4.93 11.85
N ASP A 88 9.14 5.45 12.53
CA ASP A 88 10.43 4.75 12.76
C ASP A 88 10.48 3.98 14.08
N ASN A 89 9.48 4.17 14.95
CA ASN A 89 9.36 3.45 16.20
C ASN A 89 8.83 2.03 15.97
N LYS A 90 9.73 1.06 15.82
CA LYS A 90 9.40 -0.35 15.55
C LYS A 90 8.46 -0.98 16.58
N PRO A 91 8.66 -0.82 17.91
CA PRO A 91 7.71 -1.29 18.91
C PRO A 91 6.30 -0.73 18.73
N GLN A 92 6.19 0.58 18.43
CA GLN A 92 4.90 1.23 18.19
C GLN A 92 4.22 0.70 16.94
N ILE A 93 4.96 0.49 15.83
CA ILE A 93 4.41 -0.09 14.60
C ILE A 93 3.79 -1.46 14.88
N THR A 94 4.48 -2.31 15.64
CA THR A 94 4.02 -3.66 15.97
C THR A 94 2.77 -3.64 16.86
N LYS A 95 2.68 -2.65 17.76
CA LYS A 95 1.53 -2.45 18.63
C LYS A 95 0.30 -1.96 17.85
N ASP A 96 0.50 -1.03 16.91
CA ASP A 96 -0.58 -0.39 16.17
C ASP A 96 -1.07 -1.25 14.98
N CYS A 97 -0.22 -2.11 14.43
CA CYS A 97 -0.51 -2.88 13.22
C CYS A 97 0.16 -4.27 13.22
N SER A 98 -0.66 -5.31 13.23
CA SER A 98 -0.18 -6.71 13.20
C SER A 98 0.51 -7.09 11.89
N VAL A 99 0.15 -6.41 10.77
CA VAL A 99 0.65 -6.69 9.41
C VAL A 99 1.56 -5.59 8.88
N GLY A 100 1.87 -4.57 9.67
CA GLY A 100 2.72 -3.46 9.26
C GLY A 100 4.19 -3.84 9.08
N CYS A 101 4.88 -3.15 8.17
CA CYS A 101 6.32 -3.30 8.00
C CYS A 101 7.06 -2.72 9.20
N PHE A 102 7.76 -3.55 9.97
CA PHE A 102 8.59 -3.11 11.09
C PHE A 102 10.05 -2.86 10.69
N LYS A 103 10.30 -2.71 9.40
CA LYS A 103 11.59 -2.26 8.85
C LYS A 103 12.78 -3.15 9.26
N CYS A 104 12.60 -4.47 9.18
CA CYS A 104 13.63 -5.46 9.56
C CYS A 104 14.76 -5.61 8.52
N GLY A 105 14.56 -5.17 7.29
CA GLY A 105 15.54 -5.24 6.21
C GLY A 105 15.80 -6.64 5.63
N ILE A 106 15.07 -7.67 6.04
CA ILE A 106 15.28 -9.05 5.57
C ILE A 106 15.07 -9.14 4.05
N CYS A 107 14.06 -8.45 3.51
CA CYS A 107 13.77 -8.44 2.07
C CYS A 107 14.95 -7.93 1.23
N ALA A 108 15.63 -6.88 1.69
CA ALA A 108 16.82 -6.35 1.01
C ALA A 108 18.01 -7.31 1.13
N LYS A 109 18.25 -7.89 2.32
CA LYS A 109 19.33 -8.85 2.54
C LYS A 109 19.17 -10.15 1.75
N LYS A 110 17.94 -10.59 1.53
CA LYS A 110 17.64 -11.82 0.80
C LYS A 110 17.49 -11.63 -0.69
N CYS A 111 17.46 -10.39 -1.19
CA CYS A 111 17.35 -10.12 -2.61
C CYS A 111 18.68 -10.42 -3.34
N PRO A 112 18.73 -11.42 -4.24
CA PRO A 112 19.99 -11.79 -4.92
C PRO A 112 20.45 -10.72 -5.90
N GLN A 113 19.49 -9.91 -6.43
CA GLN A 113 19.77 -8.85 -7.38
C GLN A 113 20.06 -7.48 -6.74
N GLY A 114 19.99 -7.37 -5.41
CA GLY A 114 20.11 -6.09 -4.73
C GLY A 114 19.09 -5.05 -5.18
N ALA A 115 17.92 -5.51 -5.62
CA ALA A 115 16.86 -4.65 -6.19
C ALA A 115 15.98 -3.96 -5.14
N ILE A 116 16.22 -4.16 -3.85
CA ILE A 116 15.38 -3.63 -2.78
C ILE A 116 16.17 -2.65 -1.92
N ASP A 117 15.72 -1.40 -1.90
CA ASP A 117 16.21 -0.36 -1.01
C ASP A 117 15.27 -0.21 0.20
N VAL A 118 15.84 -0.20 1.40
CA VAL A 118 15.15 -0.02 2.68
C VAL A 118 15.63 1.24 3.43
N SER A 119 16.45 2.07 2.80
CA SER A 119 17.04 3.27 3.42
C SER A 119 15.97 4.26 3.89
N SER A 120 14.86 4.37 3.16
CA SER A 120 13.70 5.20 3.52
C SER A 120 12.72 4.52 4.49
N GLY A 121 13.03 3.33 4.99
CA GLY A 121 12.22 2.53 5.91
C GLY A 121 11.34 1.49 5.22
N ILE A 122 10.37 1.89 4.40
CA ILE A 122 9.55 0.96 3.62
C ILE A 122 10.34 0.45 2.41
N PRO A 123 10.31 -0.87 2.11
CA PRO A 123 11.01 -1.42 0.97
C PRO A 123 10.54 -0.77 -0.34
N LYS A 124 11.50 -0.24 -1.10
CA LYS A 124 11.30 0.23 -2.48
C LYS A 124 12.01 -0.71 -3.43
N VAL A 125 11.34 -1.10 -4.49
CA VAL A 125 11.86 -2.05 -5.48
C VAL A 125 12.31 -1.31 -6.72
N ASP A 126 13.56 -1.57 -7.12
CA ASP A 126 14.09 -1.17 -8.43
C ASP A 126 13.74 -2.26 -9.45
N TYR A 127 12.69 -2.01 -10.21
CA TYR A 127 12.18 -2.96 -11.20
C TYR A 127 13.11 -3.15 -12.41
N THR A 128 14.14 -2.31 -12.57
CA THR A 128 15.17 -2.52 -13.60
C THR A 128 16.14 -3.63 -13.23
N LYS A 129 16.31 -3.90 -11.93
CA LYS A 129 17.18 -4.95 -11.39
C LYS A 129 16.43 -6.19 -10.96
N CYS A 130 15.14 -6.06 -10.69
CA CYS A 130 14.30 -7.14 -10.15
C CYS A 130 14.00 -8.19 -11.23
N ASP A 131 14.34 -9.44 -10.95
CA ASP A 131 14.04 -10.60 -11.80
C ASP A 131 12.71 -11.30 -11.45
N SER A 132 11.94 -10.74 -10.52
CA SER A 132 10.64 -11.27 -10.07
C SER A 132 10.70 -12.65 -9.40
N CYS A 133 11.83 -13.04 -8.81
CA CYS A 133 12.03 -14.35 -8.18
C CYS A 133 11.14 -14.63 -6.95
N GLY A 134 10.54 -13.61 -6.33
CA GLY A 134 9.61 -13.76 -5.19
C GLY A 134 10.26 -14.10 -3.83
N ILE A 135 11.59 -14.22 -3.73
CA ILE A 135 12.27 -14.57 -2.47
C ILE A 135 11.96 -13.57 -1.35
N CYS A 136 11.90 -12.29 -1.67
CA CYS A 136 11.57 -11.24 -0.71
C CYS A 136 10.13 -11.35 -0.16
N VAL A 137 9.19 -11.82 -0.98
CA VAL A 137 7.78 -12.04 -0.60
C VAL A 137 7.69 -13.19 0.41
N THR A 138 8.33 -14.32 0.11
CA THR A 138 8.33 -15.51 0.99
C THR A 138 9.12 -15.28 2.27
N SER A 139 10.19 -14.47 2.22
CA SER A 139 11.04 -14.16 3.38
C SER A 139 10.47 -13.09 4.31
N CYS A 140 9.42 -12.38 3.91
CA CYS A 140 8.84 -11.30 4.72
C CYS A 140 8.00 -11.87 5.88
N PRO A 141 8.41 -11.69 7.16
CA PRO A 141 7.70 -12.27 8.31
C PRO A 141 6.31 -11.64 8.51
N LYS A 142 6.09 -10.40 8.06
CA LYS A 142 4.82 -9.69 8.13
C LYS A 142 4.00 -9.77 6.84
N LYS A 143 4.51 -10.46 5.81
CA LYS A 143 3.86 -10.62 4.51
C LYS A 143 3.43 -9.30 3.87
N VAL A 144 4.23 -8.26 4.09
CA VAL A 144 3.99 -6.90 3.57
C VAL A 144 4.18 -6.82 2.07
N LEU A 145 5.12 -7.62 1.54
CA LEU A 145 5.40 -7.69 0.12
C LEU A 145 4.47 -8.69 -0.57
N LYS A 146 3.89 -8.28 -1.69
CA LYS A 146 3.14 -9.14 -2.61
C LYS A 146 3.60 -8.92 -4.04
N MET A 147 3.44 -9.93 -4.88
CA MET A 147 3.72 -9.77 -6.31
C MET A 147 2.62 -8.92 -6.97
N ILE A 148 3.01 -7.97 -7.83
CA ILE A 148 2.06 -7.06 -8.51
C ILE A 148 1.04 -7.82 -9.35
N GLN A 149 1.44 -8.94 -9.95
CA GLN A 149 0.55 -9.77 -10.75
C GLN A 149 -0.53 -10.49 -9.93
N ASP A 150 -0.35 -10.62 -8.62
CA ASP A 150 -1.25 -11.37 -7.71
C ASP A 150 -2.21 -10.46 -6.93
N ILE A 151 -2.13 -9.13 -7.16
CA ILE A 151 -2.99 -8.13 -6.49
C ILE A 151 -4.09 -7.65 -7.42
#